data_51866d668a5dd45bf778d0b04c386b9c
#
_entry.id   51866d668a5dd45bf778d0b04c386b9c
#
_cell.length_a   1.000
_cell.length_b   1.000
_cell.length_c   1.000
_cell.angle_alpha   90.00
_cell.angle_beta   90.00
_cell.angle_gamma   90.00
#
_symmetry.space_group_name_H-M   'P 1'
#
loop_
_entity.id
_entity.type
_entity.pdbx_description
1 polymer ?
#
loop_
_entity_poly.entity_id
_entity_poly.type
_entity_poly.pdbx_seq_one_letter_code
_entity_poly.pdbx_strand_id
1 'polypeptide(L)'
;MNDLQPINLPGLDPRRPLVIAGPCSAETEEQVIETARELAAEGFKLFRAGLWKPRTKPGGFEGVGVEGIAWLQRVKRETGMYTATEVATRKHVLAAIEGGIDMIWIGARTTANPFAMQEIADALRGHDIPVLVKNPVSPDLELWIGGVERIYNAGIRRLGVIHRGFTSIDKSLYRNHPMWSIPIELHRRLPGLQIFCDPSHIGAVSYTHLRAHE
;
A
#
# COMPACT_ATOMS: atom_id res chain seq x y z
N MET A 1 0.31 -5.03 20.87
CA MET A 1 0.31 -5.79 19.59
C MET A 1 1.37 -6.91 19.63
N ASN A 2 1.22 -7.85 20.56
CA ASN A 2 2.24 -8.86 20.80
C ASN A 2 2.09 -10.13 19.94
N ASP A 3 1.00 -10.23 19.17
CA ASP A 3 0.62 -11.39 18.35
C ASP A 3 0.58 -11.06 16.84
N LEU A 4 1.32 -10.02 16.45
CA LEU A 4 1.52 -9.72 15.03
C LEU A 4 2.25 -10.87 14.34
N GLN A 5 1.80 -11.19 13.14
CA GLN A 5 2.38 -12.20 12.28
C GLN A 5 3.14 -11.52 11.13
N PRO A 6 4.26 -12.07 10.68
CA PRO A 6 4.96 -11.53 9.54
C PRO A 6 4.07 -11.59 8.29
N ILE A 7 4.17 -10.57 7.46
CA ILE A 7 3.58 -10.58 6.12
C ILE A 7 4.45 -11.50 5.27
N ASN A 8 4.10 -12.78 5.29
CA ASN A 8 4.75 -13.80 4.50
C ASN A 8 3.74 -14.37 3.51
N LEU A 9 4.08 -14.34 2.23
CA LEU A 9 3.29 -14.92 1.16
C LEU A 9 3.99 -16.21 0.69
N PRO A 10 3.26 -17.32 0.49
CA PRO A 10 3.85 -18.58 0.06
C PRO A 10 4.75 -18.43 -1.17
N GLY A 11 5.92 -19.07 -1.14
CA GLY A 11 6.89 -19.01 -2.25
C GLY A 11 7.80 -17.78 -2.30
N LEU A 12 7.69 -16.88 -1.31
CA LEU A 12 8.66 -15.80 -1.13
C LEU A 12 9.80 -16.24 -0.21
N ASP A 13 11.04 -15.84 -0.53
CA ASP A 13 12.20 -16.06 0.34
C ASP A 13 12.17 -15.07 1.51
N PRO A 14 11.95 -15.51 2.76
CA PRO A 14 11.85 -14.62 3.91
C PRO A 14 13.18 -13.92 4.27
N ARG A 15 14.29 -14.34 3.66
CA ARG A 15 15.62 -13.74 3.85
C ARG A 15 15.85 -12.52 2.94
N ARG A 16 14.98 -12.30 1.95
CA ARG A 16 15.04 -11.16 1.04
C ARG A 16 13.99 -10.12 1.40
N PRO A 17 14.24 -8.83 1.15
CA PRO A 17 13.22 -7.82 1.27
C PRO A 17 12.00 -8.14 0.40
N LEU A 18 10.81 -7.99 0.96
CA LEU A 18 9.57 -8.10 0.18
C LEU A 18 9.42 -6.87 -0.72
N VAL A 19 9.48 -7.07 -2.02
CA VAL A 19 9.32 -6.01 -3.02
C VAL A 19 7.90 -6.04 -3.58
N ILE A 20 7.22 -4.89 -3.51
CA ILE A 20 5.89 -4.66 -4.06
C ILE A 20 6.03 -3.76 -5.27
N ALA A 21 6.05 -4.34 -6.46
CA ALA A 21 6.31 -3.63 -7.72
C ALA A 21 5.04 -3.45 -8.57
N GLY A 22 5.00 -2.38 -9.36
CA GLY A 22 3.89 -2.11 -10.27
C GLY A 22 3.47 -0.65 -10.31
N PRO A 23 2.54 -0.28 -11.19
CA PRO A 23 2.16 1.10 -11.44
C PRO A 23 1.49 1.73 -10.22
N CYS A 24 1.67 3.04 -10.06
CA CYS A 24 0.98 3.80 -9.03
C CYS A 24 -0.54 3.77 -9.25
N SER A 25 -0.97 3.78 -10.51
CA SER A 25 -2.36 3.80 -10.94
C SER A 25 -2.57 2.77 -12.05
N ALA A 26 -3.61 1.95 -11.96
CA ALA A 26 -4.13 1.21 -13.09
C ALA A 26 -4.89 2.19 -13.99
N GLU A 27 -4.46 2.36 -15.23
CA GLU A 27 -5.06 3.31 -16.18
C GLU A 27 -5.72 2.58 -17.35
N THR A 28 -5.10 1.53 -17.84
CA THR A 28 -5.64 0.62 -18.87
C THR A 28 -5.32 -0.83 -18.52
N GLU A 29 -6.12 -1.76 -19.02
CA GLU A 29 -5.85 -3.19 -18.85
C GLU A 29 -4.50 -3.58 -19.48
N GLU A 30 -4.21 -3.06 -20.67
CA GLU A 30 -2.97 -3.32 -21.38
C GLU A 30 -1.76 -2.92 -20.56
N GLN A 31 -1.72 -1.67 -20.04
CA GLN A 31 -0.65 -1.20 -19.15
C GLN A 31 -0.44 -2.15 -17.96
N VAL A 32 -1.53 -2.57 -17.30
CA VAL A 32 -1.46 -3.42 -16.12
C VAL A 32 -0.87 -4.79 -16.47
N ILE A 33 -1.35 -5.41 -17.54
CA ILE A 33 -0.93 -6.76 -17.95
C ILE A 33 0.51 -6.77 -18.49
N GLU A 34 0.89 -5.81 -19.32
CA GLU A 34 2.25 -5.72 -19.85
C GLU A 34 3.26 -5.50 -18.72
N THR A 35 3.01 -4.50 -17.84
CA THR A 35 3.87 -4.26 -16.67
C THR A 35 3.98 -5.50 -15.78
N ALA A 36 2.87 -6.23 -15.57
CA ALA A 36 2.90 -7.43 -14.74
C ALA A 36 3.73 -8.56 -15.38
N ARG A 37 3.65 -8.74 -16.70
CA ARG A 37 4.45 -9.74 -17.42
C ARG A 37 5.94 -9.43 -17.36
N GLU A 38 6.32 -8.17 -17.56
CA GLU A 38 7.71 -7.73 -17.47
C GLU A 38 8.27 -7.97 -16.06
N LEU A 39 7.54 -7.55 -15.02
CA LEU A 39 7.94 -7.77 -13.64
C LEU A 39 8.01 -9.25 -13.26
N ALA A 40 7.09 -10.08 -13.77
CA ALA A 40 7.13 -11.51 -13.54
C ALA A 40 8.37 -12.17 -14.21
N ALA A 41 8.74 -11.72 -15.41
CA ALA A 41 9.95 -12.17 -16.12
C ALA A 41 11.23 -11.84 -15.34
N GLU A 42 11.27 -10.69 -14.65
CA GLU A 42 12.34 -10.29 -13.72
C GLU A 42 12.29 -11.01 -12.36
N GLY A 43 11.32 -11.89 -12.15
CA GLY A 43 11.21 -12.72 -10.95
C GLY A 43 10.47 -12.09 -9.78
N PHE A 44 9.84 -10.92 -9.96
CA PHE A 44 8.98 -10.35 -8.93
C PHE A 44 7.75 -11.23 -8.67
N LYS A 45 7.29 -11.28 -7.43
CA LYS A 45 6.20 -12.16 -6.98
C LYS A 45 4.97 -11.43 -6.46
N LEU A 46 5.07 -10.14 -6.20
CA LEU A 46 3.98 -9.33 -5.69
C LEU A 46 3.80 -8.07 -6.54
N PHE A 47 2.69 -8.04 -7.26
CA PHE A 47 2.30 -6.95 -8.14
C PHE A 47 1.35 -6.00 -7.44
N ARG A 48 1.52 -4.70 -7.66
CA ARG A 48 0.59 -3.68 -7.18
C ARG A 48 0.03 -2.85 -8.32
N ALA A 49 -1.24 -2.46 -8.23
CA ALA A 49 -1.80 -1.37 -9.00
C ALA A 49 -2.91 -0.68 -8.20
N GLY A 50 -2.88 0.65 -8.15
CA GLY A 50 -3.92 1.41 -7.47
C GLY A 50 -5.17 1.53 -8.32
N LEU A 51 -6.28 0.93 -7.90
CA LEU A 51 -7.55 0.94 -8.61
C LEU A 51 -8.38 2.19 -8.30
N TRP A 52 -8.22 2.73 -7.10
CA TRP A 52 -8.89 3.95 -6.62
C TRP A 52 -7.86 5.00 -6.26
N LYS A 53 -8.06 6.23 -6.69
CA LYS A 53 -7.10 7.32 -6.55
C LYS A 53 -7.75 8.56 -5.93
N PRO A 54 -7.58 8.80 -4.61
CA PRO A 54 -8.02 10.03 -4.00
C PRO A 54 -7.23 11.21 -4.57
N ARG A 55 -7.89 12.08 -5.33
CA ARG A 55 -7.27 13.27 -5.92
C ARG A 55 -7.51 14.48 -5.04
N THR A 56 -6.55 15.40 -5.03
CA THR A 56 -6.66 16.66 -4.29
C THR A 56 -7.65 17.61 -4.96
N LYS A 57 -7.70 17.56 -6.29
CA LYS A 57 -8.62 18.39 -7.09
C LYS A 57 -9.65 17.50 -7.79
N PRO A 58 -10.92 17.90 -7.84
CA PRO A 58 -11.93 17.18 -8.61
C PRO A 58 -11.63 17.25 -10.11
N GLY A 59 -12.19 16.31 -10.89
CA GLY A 59 -12.05 16.27 -12.36
C GLY A 59 -10.76 15.60 -12.86
N GLY A 60 -9.89 15.10 -11.97
CA GLY A 60 -8.77 14.25 -12.36
C GLY A 60 -9.19 12.78 -12.46
N PHE A 61 -8.31 11.95 -13.01
CA PHE A 61 -8.53 10.50 -13.05
C PHE A 61 -8.53 9.91 -11.63
N GLU A 62 -9.67 9.40 -11.19
CA GLU A 62 -9.87 8.89 -9.83
C GLU A 62 -9.66 7.37 -9.71
N GLY A 63 -9.16 6.75 -10.77
CA GLY A 63 -8.93 5.31 -10.89
C GLY A 63 -10.02 4.63 -11.70
N VAL A 64 -9.75 3.39 -12.10
CA VAL A 64 -10.68 2.55 -12.87
C VAL A 64 -11.73 1.88 -11.97
N GLY A 65 -11.54 1.92 -10.67
CA GLY A 65 -12.48 1.34 -9.73
C GLY A 65 -12.53 -0.19 -9.79
N VAL A 66 -13.73 -0.72 -9.61
CA VAL A 66 -13.98 -2.18 -9.52
C VAL A 66 -13.63 -2.94 -10.80
N GLU A 67 -13.67 -2.30 -11.97
CA GLU A 67 -13.30 -2.92 -13.25
C GLU A 67 -11.85 -3.42 -13.23
N GLY A 68 -10.95 -2.69 -12.58
CA GLY A 68 -9.55 -3.07 -12.45
C GLY A 68 -9.32 -4.33 -11.60
N ILE A 69 -10.30 -4.79 -10.84
CA ILE A 69 -10.22 -6.07 -10.11
C ILE A 69 -10.09 -7.23 -11.10
N ALA A 70 -10.85 -7.22 -12.18
CA ALA A 70 -10.75 -8.24 -13.24
C ALA A 70 -9.35 -8.24 -13.88
N TRP A 71 -8.73 -7.07 -14.03
CA TRP A 71 -7.35 -6.96 -14.53
C TRP A 71 -6.33 -7.58 -13.56
N LEU A 72 -6.46 -7.32 -12.26
CA LEU A 72 -5.61 -7.93 -11.25
C LEU A 72 -5.82 -9.45 -11.14
N GLN A 73 -7.05 -9.94 -11.30
CA GLN A 73 -7.31 -11.37 -11.39
C GLN A 73 -6.64 -11.99 -12.63
N ARG A 74 -6.62 -11.27 -13.75
CA ARG A 74 -5.91 -11.67 -14.96
C ARG A 74 -4.40 -11.71 -14.74
N VAL A 75 -3.83 -10.72 -14.06
CA VAL A 75 -2.41 -10.75 -13.63
C VAL A 75 -2.10 -12.03 -12.88
N LYS A 76 -2.89 -12.40 -11.87
CA LYS A 76 -2.70 -13.66 -11.11
C LYS A 76 -2.72 -14.88 -12.01
N ARG A 77 -3.69 -14.98 -12.91
CA ARG A 77 -3.84 -16.15 -13.81
C ARG A 77 -2.67 -16.28 -14.78
N GLU A 78 -2.20 -15.15 -15.34
CA GLU A 78 -1.17 -15.16 -16.39
C GLU A 78 0.26 -15.23 -15.84
N THR A 79 0.52 -14.65 -14.67
CA THR A 79 1.88 -14.51 -14.14
C THR A 79 2.15 -15.32 -12.88
N GLY A 80 1.11 -15.78 -12.19
CA GLY A 80 1.22 -16.40 -10.88
C GLY A 80 1.64 -15.44 -9.75
N MET A 81 1.70 -14.12 -10.00
CA MET A 81 2.01 -13.13 -8.99
C MET A 81 0.86 -12.93 -8.01
N TYR A 82 1.18 -12.65 -6.77
CA TYR A 82 0.23 -12.07 -5.81
C TYR A 82 -0.12 -10.65 -6.22
N THR A 83 -1.31 -10.18 -5.83
CA THR A 83 -1.81 -8.86 -6.21
C THR A 83 -2.12 -8.00 -5.00
N ALA A 84 -1.88 -6.70 -5.13
CA ALA A 84 -2.17 -5.72 -4.11
C ALA A 84 -2.82 -4.46 -4.69
N THR A 85 -3.71 -3.81 -3.93
CA THR A 85 -4.34 -2.54 -4.31
C THR A 85 -4.59 -1.62 -3.12
N GLU A 86 -4.78 -0.32 -3.40
CA GLU A 86 -5.17 0.69 -2.42
C GLU A 86 -6.66 0.56 -2.10
N VAL A 87 -7.03 0.77 -0.82
CA VAL A 87 -8.42 0.91 -0.39
C VAL A 87 -8.59 2.19 0.42
N ALA A 88 -9.77 2.81 0.34
CA ALA A 88 -10.08 4.05 1.03
C ALA A 88 -11.46 4.07 1.68
N THR A 89 -12.31 3.08 1.39
CA THR A 89 -13.68 2.97 1.91
C THR A 89 -14.02 1.51 2.19
N ARG A 90 -15.10 1.28 2.95
CA ARG A 90 -15.68 -0.06 3.15
C ARG A 90 -15.95 -0.79 1.83
N LYS A 91 -16.50 -0.09 0.83
CA LYS A 91 -16.83 -0.68 -0.49
C LYS A 91 -15.58 -1.20 -1.19
N HIS A 92 -14.46 -0.45 -1.12
CA HIS A 92 -13.20 -0.87 -1.72
C HIS A 92 -12.64 -2.12 -1.03
N VAL A 93 -12.73 -2.20 0.32
CA VAL A 93 -12.28 -3.38 1.07
C VAL A 93 -13.05 -4.62 0.64
N LEU A 94 -14.38 -4.54 0.64
CA LEU A 94 -15.24 -5.68 0.27
C LEU A 94 -14.99 -6.12 -1.17
N ALA A 95 -14.94 -5.17 -2.11
CA ALA A 95 -14.65 -5.48 -3.51
C ALA A 95 -13.27 -6.14 -3.70
N ALA A 96 -12.24 -5.67 -2.98
CA ALA A 96 -10.91 -6.27 -3.05
C ALA A 96 -10.89 -7.71 -2.50
N ILE A 97 -11.56 -7.95 -1.37
CA ILE A 97 -11.66 -9.29 -0.76
C ILE A 97 -12.45 -10.24 -1.66
N GLU A 98 -13.65 -9.84 -2.11
CA GLU A 98 -14.50 -10.62 -3.01
C GLU A 98 -13.80 -10.91 -4.34
N GLY A 99 -13.00 -9.95 -4.82
CA GLY A 99 -12.18 -10.09 -6.02
C GLY A 99 -10.92 -10.94 -5.86
N GLY A 100 -10.65 -11.46 -4.65
CA GLY A 100 -9.50 -12.33 -4.38
C GLY A 100 -8.15 -11.61 -4.47
N ILE A 101 -8.10 -10.33 -4.13
CA ILE A 101 -6.85 -9.57 -3.98
C ILE A 101 -6.11 -10.10 -2.75
N ASP A 102 -4.79 -10.30 -2.87
CA ASP A 102 -3.99 -10.98 -1.85
C ASP A 102 -3.49 -10.06 -0.73
N MET A 103 -3.41 -8.76 -1.00
CA MET A 103 -2.96 -7.75 -0.04
C MET A 103 -3.62 -6.41 -0.32
N ILE A 104 -3.89 -5.63 0.70
CA ILE A 104 -4.37 -4.25 0.54
C ILE A 104 -3.50 -3.26 1.29
N TRP A 105 -3.48 -2.01 0.81
CA TRP A 105 -2.92 -0.92 1.60
C TRP A 105 -3.90 0.24 1.72
N ILE A 106 -3.80 0.94 2.84
CA ILE A 106 -4.58 2.12 3.14
C ILE A 106 -3.74 3.34 2.81
N GLY A 107 -4.27 4.24 1.98
CA GLY A 107 -3.57 5.41 1.50
C GLY A 107 -3.36 6.48 2.56
N ALA A 108 -2.32 7.32 2.39
CA ALA A 108 -1.91 8.33 3.36
C ALA A 108 -3.00 9.36 3.70
N ARG A 109 -3.87 9.72 2.72
CA ARG A 109 -5.00 10.62 2.96
C ARG A 109 -6.10 9.96 3.77
N THR A 110 -6.31 8.68 3.56
CA THR A 110 -7.28 7.87 4.31
C THR A 110 -6.81 7.66 5.73
N THR A 111 -5.52 7.35 5.93
CA THR A 111 -4.91 7.20 7.27
C THR A 111 -5.04 8.48 8.11
N ALA A 112 -5.04 9.64 7.46
CA ALA A 112 -5.23 10.94 8.14
C ALA A 112 -6.67 11.15 8.67
N ASN A 113 -7.61 10.26 8.36
CA ASN A 113 -9.02 10.37 8.78
C ASN A 113 -9.42 9.20 9.67
N PRO A 114 -9.57 9.41 11.00
CA PRO A 114 -9.93 8.34 11.94
C PRO A 114 -11.28 7.68 11.66
N PHE A 115 -12.26 8.39 11.10
CA PHE A 115 -13.56 7.81 10.74
C PHE A 115 -13.42 6.85 9.56
N ALA A 116 -12.67 7.24 8.51
CA ALA A 116 -12.41 6.36 7.38
C ALA A 116 -11.60 5.13 7.81
N MET A 117 -10.61 5.31 8.70
CA MET A 117 -9.85 4.19 9.27
C MET A 117 -10.74 3.24 10.05
N GLN A 118 -11.72 3.75 10.82
CA GLN A 118 -12.65 2.91 11.55
C GLN A 118 -13.61 2.15 10.62
N GLU A 119 -14.12 2.81 9.58
CA GLU A 119 -14.97 2.17 8.57
C GLU A 119 -14.26 1.01 7.87
N ILE A 120 -12.97 1.21 7.52
CA ILE A 120 -12.13 0.16 6.92
C ILE A 120 -11.87 -0.97 7.93
N ALA A 121 -11.54 -0.63 9.18
CA ALA A 121 -11.34 -1.61 10.24
C ALA A 121 -12.57 -2.50 10.44
N ASP A 122 -13.76 -1.90 10.48
CA ASP A 122 -15.02 -2.64 10.63
C ASP A 122 -15.31 -3.54 9.41
N ALA A 123 -14.92 -3.11 8.20
CA ALA A 123 -15.04 -3.92 6.99
C ALA A 123 -14.08 -5.12 6.97
N LEU A 124 -12.96 -5.03 7.68
CA LEU A 124 -11.93 -6.09 7.75
C LEU A 124 -12.22 -7.16 8.80
N ARG A 125 -13.21 -6.95 9.68
CA ARG A 125 -13.53 -7.93 10.74
C ARG A 125 -13.87 -9.29 10.17
N GLY A 126 -13.21 -10.33 10.69
CA GLY A 126 -13.42 -11.71 10.27
C GLY A 126 -12.69 -12.10 8.97
N HIS A 127 -11.92 -11.21 8.39
CA HIS A 127 -11.10 -11.50 7.20
C HIS A 127 -9.63 -11.65 7.57
N ASP A 128 -8.95 -12.61 6.94
CA ASP A 128 -7.51 -12.80 7.05
C ASP A 128 -6.82 -12.37 5.76
N ILE A 129 -6.52 -11.09 5.65
CA ILE A 129 -5.80 -10.49 4.53
C ILE A 129 -4.64 -9.62 5.06
N PRO A 130 -3.45 -9.67 4.48
CA PRO A 130 -2.38 -8.73 4.80
C PRO A 130 -2.79 -7.29 4.52
N VAL A 131 -2.55 -6.40 5.49
CA VAL A 131 -2.89 -4.97 5.40
C VAL A 131 -1.65 -4.12 5.67
N LEU A 132 -1.41 -3.15 4.81
CA LEU A 132 -0.38 -2.13 5.00
C LEU A 132 -1.03 -0.76 5.24
N VAL A 133 -0.57 -0.03 6.24
CA VAL A 133 -1.06 1.32 6.57
C VAL A 133 0.01 2.35 6.21
N LYS A 134 -0.22 3.17 5.19
CA LYS A 134 0.70 4.28 4.88
C LYS A 134 0.69 5.31 6.02
N ASN A 135 1.84 5.95 6.27
CA ASN A 135 1.85 7.10 7.16
C ASN A 135 0.88 8.18 6.68
N PRO A 136 0.23 8.94 7.59
CA PRO A 136 -0.60 10.07 7.22
C PRO A 136 0.22 11.12 6.45
N VAL A 137 -0.46 12.01 5.72
CA VAL A 137 0.23 13.08 4.96
C VAL A 137 0.96 14.05 5.87
N SER A 138 0.41 14.37 7.03
CA SER A 138 1.05 15.16 8.08
C SER A 138 2.05 14.32 8.90
N PRO A 139 3.11 14.94 9.46
CA PRO A 139 4.08 14.25 10.31
C PRO A 139 3.52 14.03 11.74
N ASP A 140 2.51 13.17 11.84
CA ASP A 140 1.80 12.86 13.09
C ASP A 140 1.93 11.36 13.38
N LEU A 141 2.80 11.03 14.33
CA LEU A 141 3.06 9.66 14.74
C LEU A 141 1.88 9.04 15.48
N GLU A 142 1.20 9.80 16.34
CA GLU A 142 0.08 9.28 17.12
C GLU A 142 -1.12 8.95 16.22
N LEU A 143 -1.36 9.77 15.21
CA LEU A 143 -2.37 9.50 14.19
C LEU A 143 -2.05 8.23 13.39
N TRP A 144 -0.76 8.00 13.08
CA TRP A 144 -0.33 6.79 12.38
C TRP A 144 -0.51 5.55 13.26
N ILE A 145 -0.05 5.60 14.51
CA ILE A 145 -0.24 4.51 15.48
C ILE A 145 -1.73 4.22 15.68
N GLY A 146 -2.54 5.24 15.90
CA GLY A 146 -3.99 5.07 16.09
C GLY A 146 -4.67 4.41 14.88
N GLY A 147 -4.21 4.72 13.66
CA GLY A 147 -4.66 4.04 12.45
C GLY A 147 -4.29 2.54 12.43
N VAL A 148 -3.05 2.22 12.78
CA VAL A 148 -2.56 0.83 12.89
C VAL A 148 -3.34 0.06 13.97
N GLU A 149 -3.56 0.66 15.13
CA GLU A 149 -4.30 0.05 16.25
C GLU A 149 -5.75 -0.31 15.87
N ARG A 150 -6.44 0.55 15.10
CA ARG A 150 -7.81 0.26 14.63
C ARG A 150 -7.83 -1.01 13.78
N ILE A 151 -6.88 -1.16 12.85
CA ILE A 151 -6.78 -2.33 11.99
C ILE A 151 -6.41 -3.59 12.81
N TYR A 152 -5.48 -3.45 13.74
CA TYR A 152 -5.13 -4.55 14.65
C TYR A 152 -6.33 -4.98 15.51
N ASN A 153 -7.09 -4.04 16.07
CA ASN A 153 -8.28 -4.31 16.89
C ASN A 153 -9.44 -4.91 16.08
N ALA A 154 -9.44 -4.74 14.76
CA ALA A 154 -10.37 -5.44 13.87
C ALA A 154 -10.05 -6.93 13.68
N GLY A 155 -8.89 -7.39 14.16
CA GLY A 155 -8.49 -8.79 14.09
C GLY A 155 -7.36 -9.06 13.08
N ILE A 156 -6.91 -8.06 12.32
CA ILE A 156 -5.80 -8.23 11.38
C ILE A 156 -4.49 -8.44 12.13
N ARG A 157 -3.77 -9.53 11.81
CA ARG A 157 -2.49 -9.88 12.41
C ARG A 157 -1.32 -9.78 11.45
N ARG A 158 -1.55 -10.00 10.14
CA ARG A 158 -0.57 -9.75 9.09
C ARG A 158 -0.63 -8.27 8.72
N LEU A 159 -0.06 -7.44 9.58
CA LEU A 159 -0.16 -5.99 9.55
C LEU A 159 1.23 -5.37 9.43
N GLY A 160 1.38 -4.42 8.54
CA GLY A 160 2.59 -3.63 8.36
C GLY A 160 2.27 -2.17 8.05
N VAL A 161 3.31 -1.38 7.90
CA VAL A 161 3.19 0.04 7.55
C VAL A 161 4.06 0.40 6.36
N ILE A 162 3.65 1.45 5.65
CA ILE A 162 4.43 2.01 4.53
C ILE A 162 4.85 3.43 4.88
N HIS A 163 6.16 3.66 4.95
CA HIS A 163 6.74 4.98 5.03
C HIS A 163 6.91 5.57 3.63
N ARG A 164 6.16 6.64 3.33
CA ARG A 164 6.15 7.33 2.03
C ARG A 164 6.59 8.79 2.10
N GLY A 165 7.12 9.22 3.25
CA GLY A 165 7.42 10.61 3.56
C GLY A 165 6.18 11.43 3.95
N PHE A 166 6.40 12.64 4.40
CA PHE A 166 5.39 13.56 4.94
C PHE A 166 5.35 14.86 4.16
N THR A 167 4.22 15.55 4.19
CA THR A 167 4.12 16.89 3.63
C THR A 167 5.01 17.84 4.43
N SER A 168 5.80 18.64 3.70
CA SER A 168 6.64 19.70 4.26
C SER A 168 6.43 20.98 3.47
N ILE A 169 6.66 22.11 4.12
CA ILE A 169 6.71 23.43 3.50
C ILE A 169 7.95 23.52 2.60
N ASP A 170 9.05 22.94 3.04
CA ASP A 170 10.27 22.83 2.23
C ASP A 170 10.12 21.74 1.19
N LYS A 171 10.11 22.14 -0.08
CA LYS A 171 9.96 21.27 -1.25
C LYS A 171 11.24 21.16 -2.07
N SER A 172 12.37 21.57 -1.53
CA SER A 172 13.59 21.74 -2.32
C SER A 172 14.19 20.43 -2.85
N LEU A 173 14.10 19.32 -2.10
CA LEU A 173 14.77 18.06 -2.44
C LEU A 173 13.82 16.86 -2.56
N TYR A 174 12.74 16.85 -1.80
CA TYR A 174 11.82 15.72 -1.71
C TYR A 174 10.40 16.11 -2.12
N ARG A 175 9.72 15.22 -2.81
CA ARG A 175 8.27 15.36 -3.02
C ARG A 175 7.51 15.27 -1.70
N ASN A 176 7.94 14.34 -0.84
CA ASN A 176 7.48 14.21 0.54
C ASN A 176 8.70 13.97 1.42
N HIS A 177 8.89 14.82 2.40
CA HIS A 177 10.08 14.79 3.24
C HIS A 177 10.12 13.50 4.09
N PRO A 178 11.21 12.73 4.11
CA PRO A 178 11.25 11.42 4.76
C PRO A 178 11.11 11.46 6.28
N MET A 179 11.59 12.52 6.96
CA MET A 179 11.52 12.68 8.44
C MET A 179 11.73 11.33 9.17
N TRP A 180 12.89 10.71 8.96
CA TRP A 180 13.22 9.36 9.42
C TRP A 180 13.04 9.13 10.91
N SER A 181 13.09 10.18 11.74
CA SER A 181 12.82 10.09 13.18
C SER A 181 11.44 9.50 13.48
N ILE A 182 10.44 9.74 12.64
CA ILE A 182 9.07 9.26 12.85
C ILE A 182 8.97 7.74 12.66
N PRO A 183 9.36 7.14 11.51
CA PRO A 183 9.31 5.69 11.37
C PRO A 183 10.28 4.96 12.33
N ILE A 184 11.39 5.56 12.71
CA ILE A 184 12.31 5.01 13.73
C ILE A 184 11.60 4.95 15.10
N GLU A 185 10.93 6.03 15.51
CA GLU A 185 10.18 6.06 16.77
C GLU A 185 8.97 5.10 16.71
N LEU A 186 8.30 5.00 15.55
CA LEU A 186 7.26 3.98 15.36
C LEU A 186 7.80 2.56 15.62
N HIS A 187 8.94 2.23 15.01
CA HIS A 187 9.58 0.92 15.20
C HIS A 187 9.98 0.66 16.65
N ARG A 188 10.48 1.70 17.34
CA ARG A 188 10.83 1.61 18.77
C ARG A 188 9.61 1.27 19.64
N ARG A 189 8.45 1.87 19.34
CA ARG A 189 7.19 1.62 20.08
C ARG A 189 6.51 0.32 19.69
N LEU A 190 6.62 -0.08 18.44
CA LEU A 190 5.95 -1.25 17.86
C LEU A 190 6.96 -2.15 17.11
N PRO A 191 7.89 -2.80 17.83
CA PRO A 191 9.03 -3.51 17.22
C PRO A 191 8.60 -4.74 16.38
N GLY A 192 7.41 -5.29 16.61
CA GLY A 192 6.87 -6.40 15.83
C GLY A 192 6.22 -5.97 14.50
N LEU A 193 6.08 -4.67 14.26
CA LEU A 193 5.42 -4.15 13.07
C LEU A 193 6.43 -4.03 11.91
N GLN A 194 6.13 -4.67 10.78
CA GLN A 194 6.97 -4.56 9.58
C GLN A 194 6.83 -3.20 8.92
N ILE A 195 7.97 -2.58 8.57
CA ILE A 195 8.02 -1.28 7.91
C ILE A 195 8.50 -1.44 6.48
N PHE A 196 7.69 -0.95 5.55
CA PHE A 196 8.01 -0.84 4.13
C PHE A 196 8.38 0.60 3.78
N CYS A 197 9.30 0.77 2.86
CA CYS A 197 9.65 2.09 2.32
C CYS A 197 9.05 2.27 0.92
N ASP A 198 8.45 3.43 0.68
CA ASP A 198 7.95 3.83 -0.65
C ASP A 198 8.82 4.98 -1.20
N PRO A 199 9.96 4.66 -1.83
CA PRO A 199 10.90 5.66 -2.32
C PRO A 199 10.31 6.53 -3.44
N SER A 200 9.36 5.99 -4.21
CA SER A 200 8.72 6.70 -5.32
C SER A 200 7.92 7.92 -4.86
N HIS A 201 7.32 7.85 -3.67
CA HIS A 201 6.59 8.98 -3.10
C HIS A 201 7.48 9.91 -2.27
N ILE A 202 8.61 9.44 -1.77
CA ILE A 202 9.61 10.26 -1.08
C ILE A 202 10.35 11.13 -2.08
N GLY A 203 10.86 10.54 -3.16
CA GLY A 203 11.59 11.24 -4.20
C GLY A 203 10.72 12.14 -5.09
N ALA A 204 11.35 13.05 -5.82
CA ALA A 204 10.70 13.77 -6.91
C ALA A 204 10.48 12.83 -8.11
N VAL A 205 9.45 13.09 -8.93
CA VAL A 205 9.11 12.26 -10.10
C VAL A 205 10.31 12.10 -11.07
N SER A 206 11.12 13.14 -11.23
CA SER A 206 12.34 13.09 -12.03
C SER A 206 13.40 12.10 -11.51
N TYR A 207 13.45 11.85 -10.21
CA TYR A 207 14.37 10.89 -9.61
C TYR A 207 13.88 9.45 -9.69
N THR A 208 12.56 9.24 -9.72
CA THR A 208 11.99 7.89 -9.84
C THR A 208 12.16 7.32 -11.24
N HIS A 209 12.12 8.14 -12.27
CA HIS A 209 12.41 7.70 -13.64
C HIS A 209 13.90 7.37 -13.87
N LEU A 210 14.81 8.13 -13.25
CA LEU A 210 16.25 7.88 -13.37
C LEU A 210 16.71 6.62 -12.60
N ARG A 211 16.01 6.25 -11.53
CA ARG A 211 16.35 5.07 -10.71
C ARG A 211 15.66 3.78 -11.15
N ALA A 212 14.66 3.86 -12.00
CA ALA A 212 14.07 2.68 -12.62
C ALA A 212 14.93 2.11 -13.77
N HIS A 213 16.00 2.83 -14.16
CA HIS A 213 16.93 2.46 -15.22
C HIS A 213 18.37 2.15 -14.72
N GLU A 214 18.63 2.27 -13.41
CA GLU A 214 19.86 1.85 -12.73
C GLU A 214 19.60 0.60 -11.86
#